data_674601ee403f2a65605e1f584196802a
#
_entry.id   674601ee403f2a65605e1f584196802a
#
_cell.length_a   1.000
_cell.length_b   1.000
_cell.length_c   1.000
_cell.angle_alpha   90.00
_cell.angle_beta   90.00
_cell.angle_gamma   90.00
#
_symmetry.space_group_name_H-M   'P 1'
#
loop_
_entity.id
_entity.type
_entity.pdbx_description
1 polymer ?
#
loop_
_entity_poly.entity_id
_entity_poly.type
_entity_poly.pdbx_seq_one_letter_code
_entity_poly.pdbx_strand_id
1 'polypeptide(L)'
;MFITYLMKEADVADLIDTTEMYLKTILELEEDGVTPLRARIVDRLGHSGPTVSQTVARMERDGLLHVMGDRRLELTDTGRARATEVLRKHRLAERLLLDVIGMDWAQVHDEACRWEHVMSDTVEARLIELLKDPSVDPYGNPMPGMGGGVAHSAELAVRSLEVGALTIERIGEPIQADAELLAAFDELGLRPGARVGLSAHGNVVRVAALDEAGDVSGYLTIPMALAAHLFVSGQ
;
A
#
# COMPACT_ATOMS: atom_id res chain seq x y z
N MET A 1 -7.12 38.37 -15.98
CA MET A 1 -6.05 37.78 -16.82
C MET A 1 -5.66 36.48 -16.13
N PHE A 2 -6.37 35.39 -16.46
CA PHE A 2 -6.12 34.06 -15.92
C PHE A 2 -4.93 33.46 -16.66
N ILE A 3 -3.81 33.26 -15.97
CA ILE A 3 -2.67 32.50 -16.49
C ILE A 3 -3.05 31.02 -16.35
N THR A 4 -3.54 30.43 -17.45
CA THR A 4 -3.70 28.99 -17.54
C THR A 4 -2.30 28.40 -17.74
N TYR A 5 -1.68 27.95 -16.65
CA TYR A 5 -0.46 27.15 -16.70
C TYR A 5 -0.88 25.74 -17.11
N LEU A 6 -0.86 25.46 -18.40
CA LEU A 6 -0.94 24.08 -18.91
C LEU A 6 0.42 23.41 -18.62
N MET A 7 0.54 22.77 -17.48
CA MET A 7 1.63 21.81 -17.28
C MET A 7 1.42 20.65 -18.26
N LYS A 8 2.43 20.38 -19.08
CA LYS A 8 2.41 19.23 -19.98
C LYS A 8 2.57 17.96 -19.15
N GLU A 9 1.89 16.88 -19.53
CA GLU A 9 2.03 15.55 -18.88
C GLU A 9 3.51 15.07 -18.75
N ALA A 10 4.41 15.56 -19.59
CA ALA A 10 5.84 15.31 -19.49
C ALA A 10 6.50 15.93 -18.22
N ASP A 11 5.94 17.02 -17.67
CA ASP A 11 6.52 17.70 -16.50
C ASP A 11 6.21 16.99 -15.17
N VAL A 12 5.19 16.14 -15.13
CA VAL A 12 4.83 15.36 -13.95
C VAL A 12 5.71 14.12 -13.81
N ALA A 13 6.08 13.50 -14.94
CA ALA A 13 6.98 12.34 -14.95
C ALA A 13 8.41 12.67 -14.46
N ASP A 14 8.86 13.93 -14.58
CA ASP A 14 10.16 14.40 -14.09
C ASP A 14 10.18 14.62 -12.55
N LEU A 15 9.02 14.64 -11.88
CA LEU A 15 8.92 14.82 -10.43
C LEU A 15 8.97 13.50 -9.66
N ILE A 16 8.77 12.36 -10.34
CA ILE A 16 8.74 11.04 -9.71
C ILE A 16 10.16 10.46 -9.65
N ASP A 17 10.72 10.31 -8.45
CA ASP A 17 12.01 9.62 -8.26
C ASP A 17 11.82 8.10 -8.38
N THR A 18 12.19 7.56 -9.55
CA THR A 18 12.12 6.11 -9.81
C THR A 18 12.86 5.29 -8.75
N THR A 19 13.96 5.81 -8.18
CA THR A 19 14.71 5.11 -7.12
C THR A 19 13.87 5.00 -5.85
N GLU A 20 13.19 6.08 -5.50
CA GLU A 20 12.29 6.11 -4.33
C GLU A 20 11.09 5.19 -4.49
N MET A 21 10.47 5.16 -5.67
CA MET A 21 9.39 4.19 -5.95
C MET A 21 9.85 2.74 -5.74
N TYR A 22 11.06 2.39 -6.22
CA TYR A 22 11.58 1.02 -6.03
C TYR A 22 11.90 0.72 -4.57
N LEU A 23 12.49 1.66 -3.84
CA LEU A 23 12.79 1.52 -2.42
C LEU A 23 11.50 1.33 -1.61
N LYS A 24 10.48 2.17 -1.87
CA LYS A 24 9.15 2.07 -1.25
C LYS A 24 8.53 0.70 -1.53
N THR A 25 8.49 0.27 -2.80
CA THR A 25 7.93 -1.02 -3.19
C THR A 25 8.61 -2.21 -2.50
N ILE A 26 9.94 -2.17 -2.34
CA ILE A 26 10.67 -3.24 -1.62
C ILE A 26 10.25 -3.26 -0.15
N LEU A 27 10.15 -2.10 0.50
CA LEU A 27 9.75 -2.00 1.90
C LEU A 27 8.30 -2.48 2.12
N GLU A 28 7.38 -2.11 1.23
CA GLU A 28 5.97 -2.57 1.26
C GLU A 28 5.85 -4.08 1.08
N LEU A 29 6.63 -4.68 0.17
CA LEU A 29 6.69 -6.13 0.03
C LEU A 29 7.16 -6.81 1.33
N GLU A 30 8.18 -6.25 2.00
CA GLU A 30 8.63 -6.76 3.29
C GLU A 30 7.54 -6.64 4.38
N GLU A 31 6.83 -5.51 4.43
CA GLU A 31 5.72 -5.30 5.37
C GLU A 31 4.56 -6.30 5.13
N ASP A 32 4.33 -6.67 3.89
CA ASP A 32 3.33 -7.67 3.49
C ASP A 32 3.81 -9.13 3.73
N GLY A 33 5.07 -9.33 4.16
CA GLY A 33 5.67 -10.66 4.30
C GLY A 33 5.98 -11.32 2.97
N VAL A 34 6.00 -10.56 1.88
CA VAL A 34 6.29 -11.03 0.52
C VAL A 34 7.77 -10.84 0.22
N THR A 35 8.45 -11.92 -0.18
CA THR A 35 9.88 -11.84 -0.54
C THR A 35 10.09 -10.84 -1.69
N PRO A 36 10.90 -9.77 -1.52
CA PRO A 36 11.18 -8.81 -2.58
C PRO A 36 12.02 -9.45 -3.68
N LEU A 37 11.46 -9.54 -4.88
CA LEU A 37 12.11 -10.05 -6.09
C LEU A 37 11.89 -9.06 -7.24
N ARG A 38 12.81 -9.06 -8.23
CA ARG A 38 12.62 -8.23 -9.44
C ARG A 38 11.28 -8.47 -10.13
N ALA A 39 10.80 -9.73 -10.15
CA ALA A 39 9.51 -10.07 -10.74
C ALA A 39 8.35 -9.37 -10.00
N ARG A 40 8.42 -9.25 -8.68
CA ARG A 40 7.40 -8.56 -7.89
C ARG A 40 7.38 -7.05 -8.16
N ILE A 41 8.54 -6.45 -8.43
CA ILE A 41 8.62 -5.04 -8.84
C ILE A 41 8.02 -4.86 -10.24
N VAL A 42 8.28 -5.79 -11.18
CA VAL A 42 7.63 -5.80 -12.51
C VAL A 42 6.11 -5.82 -12.34
N ASP A 43 5.60 -6.73 -11.53
CA ASP A 43 4.15 -6.90 -11.31
C ASP A 43 3.54 -5.65 -10.66
N ARG A 44 4.26 -5.01 -9.73
CA ARG A 44 3.78 -3.87 -8.94
C ARG A 44 3.81 -2.56 -9.72
N LEU A 45 4.92 -2.26 -10.42
CA LEU A 45 5.16 -0.98 -11.08
C LEU A 45 4.84 -1.02 -12.59
N GLY A 46 4.53 -2.17 -13.17
CA GLY A 46 4.29 -2.30 -14.60
C GLY A 46 5.51 -2.04 -15.49
N HIS A 47 6.70 -1.94 -14.91
CA HIS A 47 7.94 -1.71 -15.65
C HIS A 47 8.41 -2.99 -16.36
N SER A 48 9.11 -2.85 -17.50
CA SER A 48 9.68 -4.00 -18.20
C SER A 48 10.77 -4.70 -17.37
N GLY A 49 10.89 -6.03 -17.49
CA GLY A 49 11.95 -6.78 -16.80
C GLY A 49 13.37 -6.24 -17.02
N PRO A 50 13.78 -5.86 -18.25
CA PRO A 50 15.06 -5.19 -18.49
C PRO A 50 15.22 -3.88 -17.73
N THR A 51 14.18 -3.03 -17.71
CA THR A 51 14.18 -1.75 -16.96
C THR A 51 14.37 -2.00 -15.46
N VAL A 52 13.60 -2.93 -14.88
CA VAL A 52 13.74 -3.31 -13.46
C VAL A 52 15.15 -3.80 -13.17
N SER A 53 15.71 -4.67 -14.04
CA SER A 53 17.05 -5.21 -13.85
C SER A 53 18.14 -4.13 -13.89
N GLN A 54 18.02 -3.16 -14.78
CA GLN A 54 18.96 -2.03 -14.88
C GLN A 54 18.88 -1.11 -13.67
N THR A 55 17.65 -0.78 -13.22
CA THR A 55 17.43 0.06 -12.05
C THR A 55 17.96 -0.60 -10.79
N VAL A 56 17.64 -1.87 -10.57
CA VAL A 56 18.16 -2.65 -9.42
C VAL A 56 19.69 -2.69 -9.42
N ALA A 57 20.32 -2.94 -10.58
CA ALA A 57 21.79 -2.96 -10.68
C ALA A 57 22.42 -1.57 -10.41
N ARG A 58 21.74 -0.47 -10.76
CA ARG A 58 22.15 0.88 -10.39
C ARG A 58 22.02 1.09 -8.88
N MET A 59 20.89 0.76 -8.28
CA MET A 59 20.65 0.91 -6.84
C MET A 59 21.65 0.09 -6.00
N GLU A 60 22.04 -1.10 -6.47
CA GLU A 60 23.07 -1.90 -5.83
C GLU A 60 24.45 -1.22 -5.87
N ARG A 61 24.85 -0.66 -7.04
CA ARG A 61 26.09 0.14 -7.15
C ARG A 61 26.06 1.39 -6.26
N ASP A 62 24.90 1.99 -6.10
CA ASP A 62 24.70 3.19 -5.29
C ASP A 62 24.59 2.86 -3.78
N GLY A 63 24.72 1.58 -3.41
CA GLY A 63 24.72 1.11 -2.02
C GLY A 63 23.37 1.19 -1.33
N LEU A 64 22.26 1.11 -2.08
CA LEU A 64 20.90 1.20 -1.53
C LEU A 64 20.29 -0.18 -1.24
N LEU A 65 20.75 -1.22 -1.93
CA LEU A 65 20.29 -2.60 -1.75
C LEU A 65 21.40 -3.60 -2.10
N HIS A 66 21.16 -4.86 -1.74
CA HIS A 66 21.96 -6.03 -2.15
C HIS A 66 21.07 -7.00 -2.93
N VAL A 67 21.63 -7.59 -3.98
CA VAL A 67 21.02 -8.73 -4.67
C VAL A 67 21.63 -10.01 -4.11
N MET A 68 20.85 -10.72 -3.32
CA MET A 68 21.27 -11.95 -2.65
C MET A 68 21.43 -13.14 -3.62
N GLY A 69 22.13 -14.19 -3.21
CA GLY A 69 22.36 -15.38 -4.04
C GLY A 69 21.07 -16.10 -4.50
N ASP A 70 20.00 -16.01 -3.75
CA ASP A 70 18.65 -16.49 -4.05
C ASP A 70 17.81 -15.48 -4.86
N ARG A 71 18.42 -14.41 -5.33
CA ARG A 71 17.82 -13.30 -6.09
C ARG A 71 16.91 -12.37 -5.29
N ARG A 72 16.78 -12.55 -3.98
CA ARG A 72 16.08 -11.65 -3.09
C ARG A 72 16.78 -10.28 -3.08
N LEU A 73 16.00 -9.22 -3.02
CA LEU A 73 16.46 -7.85 -2.84
C LEU A 73 16.42 -7.53 -1.34
N GLU A 74 17.53 -7.04 -0.80
CA GLU A 74 17.66 -6.68 0.60
C GLU A 74 18.13 -5.23 0.71
N LEU A 75 17.36 -4.38 1.38
CA LEU A 75 17.71 -2.98 1.56
C LEU A 75 18.92 -2.86 2.50
N THR A 76 19.89 -2.01 2.14
CA THR A 76 20.92 -1.56 3.08
C THR A 76 20.30 -0.62 4.12
N ASP A 77 21.05 -0.28 5.17
CA ASP A 77 20.58 0.70 6.17
C ASP A 77 20.24 2.04 5.50
N THR A 78 21.06 2.49 4.53
CA THR A 78 20.80 3.73 3.75
C THR A 78 19.56 3.59 2.89
N GLY A 79 19.41 2.47 2.18
CA GLY A 79 18.24 2.20 1.36
C GLY A 79 16.96 2.13 2.19
N ARG A 80 17.02 1.47 3.35
CA ARG A 80 15.90 1.35 4.27
C ARG A 80 15.49 2.69 4.87
N ALA A 81 16.46 3.50 5.29
CA ALA A 81 16.17 4.85 5.80
C ALA A 81 15.43 5.69 4.75
N ARG A 82 15.90 5.68 3.50
CA ARG A 82 15.26 6.40 2.40
C ARG A 82 13.87 5.84 2.05
N ALA A 83 13.72 4.52 1.98
CA ALA A 83 12.42 3.87 1.77
C ALA A 83 11.42 4.24 2.87
N THR A 84 11.86 4.22 4.13
CA THR A 84 11.04 4.59 5.30
C THR A 84 10.57 6.04 5.23
N GLU A 85 11.45 6.96 4.82
CA GLU A 85 11.12 8.38 4.66
C GLU A 85 10.03 8.59 3.60
N VAL A 86 10.22 8.02 2.41
CA VAL A 86 9.24 8.15 1.31
C VAL A 86 7.90 7.55 1.69
N LEU A 87 7.90 6.33 2.26
CA LEU A 87 6.67 5.66 2.66
C LEU A 87 5.94 6.42 3.78
N ARG A 88 6.68 7.04 4.71
CA ARG A 88 6.07 7.89 5.74
C ARG A 88 5.43 9.14 5.15
N LYS A 89 6.12 9.83 4.21
CA LYS A 89 5.56 10.98 3.49
C LYS A 89 4.29 10.61 2.73
N HIS A 90 4.27 9.44 2.08
CA HIS A 90 3.10 8.88 1.40
C HIS A 90 1.91 8.74 2.37
N ARG A 91 2.07 7.98 3.45
CA ARG A 91 1.00 7.71 4.43
C ARG A 91 0.52 8.96 5.16
N LEU A 92 1.40 9.92 5.41
CA LEU A 92 1.02 11.24 5.94
C LEU A 92 0.21 12.06 4.93
N ALA A 93 0.57 12.01 3.64
CA ALA A 93 -0.21 12.65 2.58
C ALA A 93 -1.62 12.03 2.48
N GLU A 94 -1.75 10.73 2.52
CA GLU A 94 -3.06 10.03 2.53
C GLU A 94 -3.93 10.51 3.70
N ARG A 95 -3.37 10.59 4.92
CA ARG A 95 -4.10 11.10 6.09
C ARG A 95 -4.51 12.56 5.94
N LEU A 96 -3.63 13.43 5.43
CA LEU A 96 -3.95 14.82 5.15
C LEU A 96 -5.09 14.95 4.14
N LEU A 97 -5.00 14.20 3.03
CA LEU A 97 -5.97 14.23 1.94
C LEU A 97 -7.35 13.76 2.41
N LEU A 98 -7.40 12.70 3.22
CA LEU A 98 -8.66 12.19 3.75
C LEU A 98 -9.20 13.06 4.88
N ASP A 99 -8.42 13.27 5.94
CA ASP A 99 -8.94 13.80 7.22
C ASP A 99 -9.09 15.31 7.23
N VAL A 100 -8.30 16.04 6.44
CA VAL A 100 -8.27 17.50 6.46
C VAL A 100 -8.84 18.09 5.17
N ILE A 101 -8.46 17.55 4.01
CA ILE A 101 -8.93 18.03 2.70
C ILE A 101 -10.31 17.44 2.38
N GLY A 102 -10.61 16.23 2.87
CA GLY A 102 -11.90 15.58 2.67
C GLY A 102 -12.04 14.94 1.29
N MET A 103 -10.95 14.43 0.73
CA MET A 103 -11.00 13.65 -0.51
C MET A 103 -11.69 12.30 -0.28
N ASP A 104 -12.27 11.76 -1.33
CA ASP A 104 -12.86 10.42 -1.33
C ASP A 104 -11.78 9.37 -0.99
N TRP A 105 -12.11 8.46 -0.08
CA TRP A 105 -11.20 7.45 0.43
C TRP A 105 -10.55 6.61 -0.69
N ALA A 106 -11.32 6.28 -1.74
CA ALA A 106 -10.82 5.52 -2.89
C ALA A 106 -9.84 6.30 -3.80
N GLN A 107 -9.65 7.61 -3.60
CA GLN A 107 -8.83 8.46 -4.46
C GLN A 107 -7.57 9.00 -3.78
N VAL A 108 -7.46 8.88 -2.45
CA VAL A 108 -6.34 9.50 -1.73
C VAL A 108 -5.00 8.86 -2.03
N HIS A 109 -4.97 7.56 -2.31
CA HIS A 109 -3.74 6.83 -2.62
C HIS A 109 -3.04 7.38 -3.87
N ASP A 110 -3.77 7.50 -4.98
CA ASP A 110 -3.22 8.00 -6.25
C ASP A 110 -2.66 9.42 -6.11
N GLU A 111 -3.30 10.28 -5.32
CA GLU A 111 -2.84 11.63 -5.10
C GLU A 111 -1.61 11.66 -4.17
N ALA A 112 -1.58 10.83 -3.13
CA ALA A 112 -0.44 10.70 -2.23
C ALA A 112 0.83 10.23 -2.95
N CYS A 113 0.71 9.32 -3.93
CA CYS A 113 1.81 8.89 -4.80
C CYS A 113 2.47 10.04 -5.58
N ARG A 114 1.73 11.13 -5.86
CA ARG A 114 2.30 12.31 -6.50
C ARG A 114 3.01 13.23 -5.52
N TRP A 115 2.61 13.23 -4.25
CA TRP A 115 3.10 14.15 -3.24
C TRP A 115 4.33 13.64 -2.49
N GLU A 116 4.49 12.33 -2.37
CA GLU A 116 5.55 11.69 -1.57
C GLU A 116 6.97 12.12 -1.98
N HIS A 117 7.19 12.36 -3.28
CA HIS A 117 8.51 12.71 -3.83
C HIS A 117 8.86 14.20 -3.76
N VAL A 118 7.88 15.06 -3.51
CA VAL A 118 8.07 16.53 -3.48
C VAL A 118 7.89 17.13 -2.08
N MET A 119 7.44 16.33 -1.12
CA MET A 119 7.23 16.78 0.24
C MET A 119 8.57 16.99 0.96
N SER A 120 8.82 18.22 1.42
CA SER A 120 10.01 18.53 2.22
C SER A 120 9.86 18.03 3.65
N ASP A 121 11.01 17.79 4.32
CA ASP A 121 11.05 17.35 5.73
C ASP A 121 10.37 18.36 6.66
N THR A 122 10.42 19.67 6.31
CA THR A 122 9.73 20.72 7.08
C THR A 122 8.20 20.54 7.00
N VAL A 123 7.67 20.21 5.82
CA VAL A 123 6.23 19.93 5.63
C VAL A 123 5.86 18.64 6.36
N GLU A 124 6.67 17.59 6.21
CA GLU A 124 6.47 16.31 6.89
C GLU A 124 6.35 16.51 8.42
N ALA A 125 7.29 17.22 9.04
CA ALA A 125 7.26 17.51 10.47
C ALA A 125 5.99 18.26 10.90
N ARG A 126 5.51 19.20 10.08
CA ARG A 126 4.26 19.92 10.34
C ARG A 126 3.02 19.06 10.16
N LEU A 127 3.04 18.12 9.22
CA LEU A 127 1.94 17.16 9.06
C LEU A 127 1.82 16.22 10.25
N ILE A 128 2.93 15.73 10.78
CA ILE A 128 2.93 14.91 12.00
C ILE A 128 2.26 15.65 13.16
N GLU A 129 2.63 16.93 13.39
CA GLU A 129 2.00 17.76 14.42
C GLU A 129 0.50 17.99 14.14
N LEU A 130 0.14 18.35 12.89
CA LEU A 130 -1.23 18.64 12.48
C LEU A 130 -2.15 17.42 12.64
N LEU A 131 -1.67 16.25 12.25
CA LEU A 131 -2.40 14.99 12.27
C LEU A 131 -2.32 14.30 13.65
N LYS A 132 -1.65 14.91 14.64
CA LYS A 132 -1.50 14.41 16.01
C LYS A 132 -0.80 13.05 16.09
N ASP A 133 0.30 12.92 15.36
CA ASP A 133 1.14 11.72 15.35
C ASP A 133 0.35 10.46 14.98
N PRO A 134 -0.15 10.36 13.75
CA PRO A 134 -0.99 9.25 13.33
C PRO A 134 -0.18 7.94 13.35
N SER A 135 -0.77 6.88 13.92
CA SER A 135 -0.12 5.56 14.01
C SER A 135 -0.32 4.68 12.77
N VAL A 136 -1.36 4.97 11.98
CA VAL A 136 -1.72 4.23 10.76
C VAL A 136 -2.19 5.17 9.66
N ASP A 137 -2.08 4.71 8.41
CA ASP A 137 -2.68 5.36 7.25
C ASP A 137 -4.21 5.10 7.17
N PRO A 138 -4.94 5.67 6.17
CA PRO A 138 -6.37 5.41 5.99
C PRO A 138 -6.75 3.96 5.70
N TYR A 139 -5.80 3.14 5.31
CA TYR A 139 -5.97 1.74 4.94
C TYR A 139 -5.49 0.77 6.02
N GLY A 140 -5.12 1.28 7.21
CA GLY A 140 -4.70 0.50 8.37
C GLY A 140 -3.22 0.11 8.38
N ASN A 141 -2.41 0.52 7.40
CA ASN A 141 -0.98 0.21 7.40
C ASN A 141 -0.26 1.09 8.44
N PRO A 142 0.64 0.52 9.25
CA PRO A 142 1.32 1.24 10.32
C PRO A 142 2.23 2.33 9.74
N MET A 143 2.36 3.47 10.43
CA MET A 143 3.39 4.44 10.06
C MET A 143 4.77 3.78 10.11
N PRO A 144 5.64 4.00 9.10
CA PRO A 144 6.93 3.35 9.03
C PRO A 144 7.78 3.56 10.28
N GLY A 145 8.34 2.46 10.83
CA GLY A 145 9.08 2.46 12.08
C GLY A 145 8.24 2.18 13.33
N MET A 146 6.91 2.12 13.21
CA MET A 146 6.00 1.63 14.25
C MET A 146 5.63 0.18 13.93
N GLY A 147 5.78 -0.73 14.90
CA GLY A 147 5.45 -2.14 14.70
C GLY A 147 3.96 -2.34 14.41
N GLY A 148 3.65 -3.21 13.45
CA GLY A 148 2.28 -3.63 13.16
C GLY A 148 1.81 -4.74 14.11
N GLY A 149 0.47 -4.89 14.25
CA GLY A 149 -0.16 -6.00 14.95
C GLY A 149 -0.01 -7.34 14.19
N VAL A 150 -0.39 -8.43 14.85
CA VAL A 150 -0.45 -9.76 14.22
C VAL A 150 -1.74 -9.83 13.39
N ALA A 151 -1.61 -9.66 12.10
CA ALA A 151 -2.68 -9.87 11.14
C ALA A 151 -2.24 -10.89 10.07
N HIS A 152 -3.17 -11.69 9.60
CA HIS A 152 -2.93 -12.67 8.54
C HIS A 152 -3.54 -12.17 7.23
N SER A 153 -2.92 -12.51 6.10
CA SER A 153 -3.56 -12.23 4.81
C SER A 153 -4.87 -13.02 4.65
N ALA A 154 -5.83 -12.46 3.93
CA ALA A 154 -7.09 -13.14 3.64
C ALA A 154 -6.85 -14.46 2.86
N GLU A 155 -5.80 -14.53 2.04
CA GLU A 155 -5.36 -15.77 1.41
C GLU A 155 -4.99 -16.83 2.45
N LEU A 156 -4.21 -16.47 3.47
CA LEU A 156 -3.81 -17.40 4.54
C LEU A 156 -5.00 -17.81 5.40
N ALA A 157 -5.86 -16.86 5.79
CA ALA A 157 -7.06 -17.13 6.57
C ALA A 157 -7.98 -18.13 5.87
N VAL A 158 -8.22 -17.95 4.55
CA VAL A 158 -9.03 -18.89 3.76
C VAL A 158 -8.36 -20.26 3.65
N ARG A 159 -7.04 -20.31 3.44
CA ARG A 159 -6.29 -21.59 3.34
C ARG A 159 -6.24 -22.34 4.67
N SER A 160 -6.24 -21.61 5.78
CA SER A 160 -6.24 -22.16 7.13
C SER A 160 -7.63 -22.59 7.60
N LEU A 161 -8.67 -22.45 6.77
CA LEU A 161 -10.07 -22.73 7.10
C LEU A 161 -10.54 -21.98 8.35
N GLU A 162 -10.08 -20.76 8.53
CA GLU A 162 -10.58 -19.91 9.61
C GLU A 162 -12.08 -19.66 9.41
N VAL A 163 -12.87 -20.14 10.36
CA VAL A 163 -14.33 -20.07 10.33
C VAL A 163 -14.76 -19.02 11.36
N GLY A 164 -15.56 -18.06 10.89
CA GLY A 164 -16.13 -17.05 11.78
C GLY A 164 -16.01 -15.64 11.20
N ALA A 165 -16.43 -14.67 12.00
CA ALA A 165 -16.25 -13.28 11.66
C ALA A 165 -14.78 -12.88 11.88
N LEU A 166 -14.18 -12.28 10.87
CA LEU A 166 -12.85 -11.69 10.90
C LEU A 166 -12.99 -10.17 10.85
N THR A 167 -11.93 -9.45 11.21
CA THR A 167 -11.87 -8.00 11.11
C THR A 167 -10.80 -7.61 10.09
N ILE A 168 -11.12 -6.70 9.18
CA ILE A 168 -10.09 -6.11 8.29
C ILE A 168 -9.18 -5.24 9.16
N GLU A 169 -7.91 -5.57 9.19
CA GLU A 169 -6.88 -4.80 9.90
C GLU A 169 -6.21 -3.78 8.98
N ARG A 170 -5.84 -4.22 7.78
CA ARG A 170 -5.21 -3.35 6.78
C ARG A 170 -5.41 -3.85 5.35
N ILE A 171 -5.31 -2.90 4.43
CA ILE A 171 -5.41 -3.13 2.99
C ILE A 171 -4.07 -2.73 2.39
N GLY A 172 -3.37 -3.68 1.76
CA GLY A 172 -2.07 -3.45 1.14
C GLY A 172 -2.18 -2.69 -0.18
N GLU A 173 -1.08 -2.11 -0.60
CA GLU A 173 -1.00 -1.20 -1.74
C GLU A 173 -1.50 -1.79 -3.07
N PRO A 174 -1.35 -3.10 -3.42
CA PRO A 174 -1.94 -3.63 -4.66
C PRO A 174 -3.47 -3.49 -4.77
N ILE A 175 -4.17 -3.41 -3.64
CA ILE A 175 -5.62 -3.14 -3.63
C ILE A 175 -5.86 -1.63 -3.70
N GLN A 176 -5.04 -0.83 -3.03
CA GLN A 176 -5.14 0.64 -3.01
C GLN A 176 -4.89 1.25 -4.40
N ALA A 177 -3.99 0.66 -5.18
CA ALA A 177 -3.64 1.12 -6.53
C ALA A 177 -4.75 0.85 -7.58
N ASP A 178 -5.80 0.10 -7.23
CA ASP A 178 -6.97 -0.14 -8.07
C ASP A 178 -8.15 0.70 -7.52
N ALA A 179 -8.29 1.92 -8.03
CA ALA A 179 -9.30 2.86 -7.56
C ALA A 179 -10.75 2.35 -7.75
N GLU A 180 -11.03 1.53 -8.78
CA GLU A 180 -12.37 0.94 -8.99
C GLU A 180 -12.63 -0.14 -7.93
N LEU A 181 -11.65 -0.99 -7.65
CA LEU A 181 -11.75 -1.99 -6.60
C LEU A 181 -11.88 -1.32 -5.23
N LEU A 182 -11.09 -0.28 -4.97
CA LEU A 182 -11.13 0.45 -3.70
C LEU A 182 -12.48 1.14 -3.49
N ALA A 183 -13.10 1.70 -4.55
CA ALA A 183 -14.45 2.24 -4.50
C ALA A 183 -15.50 1.15 -4.17
N ALA A 184 -15.35 -0.06 -4.73
CA ALA A 184 -16.24 -1.18 -4.40
C ALA A 184 -16.07 -1.64 -2.94
N PHE A 185 -14.85 -1.60 -2.39
CA PHE A 185 -14.62 -1.81 -0.96
C PHE A 185 -15.36 -0.77 -0.12
N ASP A 186 -15.27 0.49 -0.53
CA ASP A 186 -15.90 1.62 0.17
C ASP A 186 -17.43 1.54 0.17
N GLU A 187 -18.04 1.26 -0.98
CA GLU A 187 -19.51 1.09 -1.12
C GLU A 187 -20.05 0.00 -0.20
N LEU A 188 -19.27 -1.04 0.09
CA LEU A 188 -19.63 -2.13 0.98
C LEU A 188 -19.20 -1.90 2.44
N GLY A 189 -18.56 -0.76 2.74
CA GLY A 189 -18.03 -0.44 4.05
C GLY A 189 -16.85 -1.33 4.48
N LEU A 190 -16.15 -1.95 3.52
CA LEU A 190 -15.01 -2.84 3.75
C LEU A 190 -13.71 -2.05 4.01
N ARG A 191 -13.72 -1.25 5.07
CA ARG A 191 -12.57 -0.45 5.53
C ARG A 191 -11.89 -1.13 6.72
N PRO A 192 -10.69 -0.70 7.14
CA PRO A 192 -10.09 -1.15 8.39
C PRO A 192 -11.08 -1.04 9.56
N GLY A 193 -11.19 -2.11 10.36
CA GLY A 193 -12.20 -2.27 11.42
C GLY A 193 -13.48 -2.95 10.98
N ALA A 194 -13.75 -3.13 9.69
CA ALA A 194 -14.96 -3.81 9.20
C ALA A 194 -14.93 -5.31 9.50
N ARG A 195 -16.08 -5.86 9.90
CA ARG A 195 -16.28 -7.29 10.09
C ARG A 195 -16.57 -7.97 8.78
N VAL A 196 -15.87 -9.08 8.51
CA VAL A 196 -15.99 -9.82 7.25
C VAL A 196 -16.07 -11.32 7.45
N GLY A 197 -16.74 -11.98 6.51
CA GLY A 197 -16.65 -13.42 6.29
C GLY A 197 -15.86 -13.70 4.99
N LEU A 198 -14.96 -14.66 5.04
CA LEU A 198 -14.14 -15.04 3.89
C LEU A 198 -14.51 -16.43 3.39
N SER A 199 -14.56 -16.62 2.07
CA SER A 199 -14.69 -17.94 1.47
C SER A 199 -13.94 -18.03 0.14
N ALA A 200 -13.27 -19.18 -0.10
CA ALA A 200 -12.57 -19.45 -1.35
C ALA A 200 -13.49 -20.10 -2.39
N HIS A 201 -13.39 -19.62 -3.62
CA HIS A 201 -14.07 -20.19 -4.77
C HIS A 201 -13.10 -20.29 -5.95
N GLY A 202 -12.44 -21.45 -6.08
CA GLY A 202 -11.38 -21.63 -7.08
C GLY A 202 -10.18 -20.69 -6.83
N ASN A 203 -9.90 -19.80 -7.78
CA ASN A 203 -8.78 -18.85 -7.68
C ASN A 203 -9.21 -17.43 -7.20
N VAL A 204 -10.36 -17.34 -6.56
CA VAL A 204 -10.88 -16.08 -6.02
C VAL A 204 -11.30 -16.24 -4.56
N VAL A 205 -11.26 -15.14 -3.83
CA VAL A 205 -11.76 -15.02 -2.47
C VAL A 205 -12.98 -14.11 -2.49
N ARG A 206 -14.08 -14.60 -1.95
CA ARG A 206 -15.25 -13.79 -1.64
C ARG A 206 -15.06 -13.15 -0.27
N VAL A 207 -15.16 -11.83 -0.23
CA VAL A 207 -15.13 -11.01 0.97
C VAL A 207 -16.54 -10.50 1.21
N ALA A 208 -17.19 -11.02 2.25
CA ALA A 208 -18.55 -10.65 2.61
C ALA A 208 -18.52 -9.65 3.77
N ALA A 209 -19.16 -8.51 3.61
CA ALA A 209 -19.38 -7.55 4.70
C ALA A 209 -20.42 -8.12 5.66
N LEU A 210 -20.14 -8.08 6.97
CA LEU A 210 -21.03 -8.55 8.01
C LEU A 210 -21.54 -7.37 8.83
N ASP A 211 -22.84 -7.35 9.08
CA ASP A 211 -23.45 -6.39 9.98
C ASP A 211 -23.19 -6.74 11.47
N GLU A 212 -23.76 -5.95 12.40
CA GLU A 212 -23.60 -6.18 13.83
C GLU A 212 -24.17 -7.53 14.30
N ALA A 213 -25.21 -8.04 13.64
CA ALA A 213 -25.81 -9.34 13.92
C ALA A 213 -24.99 -10.51 13.34
N GLY A 214 -24.05 -10.23 12.44
CA GLY A 214 -23.24 -11.20 11.73
C GLY A 214 -23.87 -11.68 10.42
N ASP A 215 -24.93 -11.01 9.97
CA ASP A 215 -25.58 -11.30 8.70
C ASP A 215 -24.82 -10.62 7.54
N VAL A 216 -24.82 -11.26 6.36
CA VAL A 216 -24.16 -10.73 5.17
C VAL A 216 -24.97 -9.56 4.61
N SER A 217 -24.40 -8.35 4.63
CA SER A 217 -24.98 -7.14 4.04
C SER A 217 -24.63 -6.92 2.58
N GLY A 218 -23.51 -7.49 2.13
CA GLY A 218 -23.04 -7.43 0.76
C GLY A 218 -21.72 -8.21 0.60
N TYR A 219 -21.23 -8.35 -0.60
CA TYR A 219 -19.95 -9.00 -0.85
C TYR A 219 -19.30 -8.54 -2.15
N LEU A 220 -17.99 -8.68 -2.22
CA LEU A 220 -17.22 -8.60 -3.46
C LEU A 220 -16.33 -9.84 -3.59
N THR A 221 -15.74 -9.99 -4.76
CA THR A 221 -14.84 -11.12 -5.06
C THR A 221 -13.53 -10.58 -5.60
N ILE A 222 -12.42 -10.98 -4.99
CA ILE A 222 -11.08 -10.58 -5.39
C ILE A 222 -10.26 -11.80 -5.83
N PRO A 223 -9.30 -11.65 -6.76
CA PRO A 223 -8.34 -12.69 -7.09
C PRO A 223 -7.56 -13.14 -5.85
N MET A 224 -7.23 -14.44 -5.77
CA MET A 224 -6.43 -14.99 -4.66
C MET A 224 -5.10 -14.24 -4.49
N ALA A 225 -4.50 -13.77 -5.59
CA ALA A 225 -3.28 -12.99 -5.53
C ALA A 225 -3.46 -11.64 -4.81
N LEU A 226 -4.61 -10.97 -4.95
CA LEU A 226 -4.92 -9.74 -4.22
C LEU A 226 -5.32 -10.02 -2.76
N ALA A 227 -5.92 -11.18 -2.48
CA ALA A 227 -6.24 -11.58 -1.12
C ALA A 227 -4.99 -11.73 -0.21
N ALA A 228 -3.81 -11.92 -0.80
CA ALA A 228 -2.53 -11.89 -0.08
C ALA A 228 -2.19 -10.49 0.48
N HIS A 229 -2.85 -9.44 0.00
CA HIS A 229 -2.67 -8.04 0.42
C HIS A 229 -3.87 -7.46 1.18
N LEU A 230 -4.85 -8.29 1.52
CA LEU A 230 -5.92 -7.95 2.47
C LEU A 230 -5.62 -8.66 3.79
N PHE A 231 -5.40 -7.92 4.85
CA PHE A 231 -4.99 -8.46 6.15
C PHE A 231 -6.14 -8.42 7.13
N VAL A 232 -6.36 -9.54 7.79
CA VAL A 232 -7.47 -9.77 8.72
C VAL A 232 -6.98 -10.37 10.02
N SER A 233 -7.75 -10.16 11.10
CA SER A 233 -7.55 -10.83 12.39
C SER A 233 -8.83 -11.56 12.80
N GLY A 234 -8.67 -12.66 13.53
CA GLY A 234 -9.76 -13.32 14.25
C GLY A 234 -10.12 -12.55 15.53
N GLN A 235 -11.39 -12.66 15.95
CA GLN A 235 -11.83 -12.17 17.26
C GLN A 235 -11.42 -13.13 18.37
#